data_727742a548457fa20d6441f4dcc6a5f7
#
_entry.id   727742a548457fa20d6441f4dcc6a5f7
#
_cell.length_a   1.000
_cell.length_b   1.000
_cell.length_c   1.000
_cell.angle_alpha   90.00
_cell.angle_beta   90.00
_cell.angle_gamma   90.00
#
_symmetry.space_group_name_H-M   'P 1'
#
loop_
_entity.id
_entity.type
_entity.pdbx_description
1 polymer ?
#
loop_
_entity_poly.entity_id
_entity_poly.type
_entity_poly.pdbx_seq_one_letter_code
_entity_poly.pdbx_strand_id
1 'polypeptide(L)'
;MRHGVWANEQLIERCRALTDEQLELTVPGTYGTIRKTLAHIVASEEGYLVRLLGSLLHEPPLREPDLVTLDQIAAHVPHVTSAVERLFAKGRPDPDRVIADTPLRRAGAPRFEMAAWAPATQFVYHGIDHRSQIDTILSTHGLETLDLQVWPYAMAQGASREAKEDR
;
A
#
# COMPACT_ATOMS: atom_id res chain seq x y z
N MET A 1 -6.99 1.41 5.55
CA MET A 1 -6.67 1.73 4.15
C MET A 1 -6.10 3.14 3.98
N ARG A 2 -6.82 4.24 4.31
CA ARG A 2 -6.30 5.62 4.17
C ARG A 2 -4.93 5.85 4.81
N HIS A 3 -4.72 5.33 6.02
CA HIS A 3 -3.40 5.33 6.66
C HIS A 3 -2.34 4.61 5.80
N GLY A 4 -2.67 3.46 5.19
CA GLY A 4 -1.73 2.73 4.32
C GLY A 4 -1.29 3.57 3.12
N VAL A 5 -2.24 4.25 2.46
CA VAL A 5 -1.93 5.17 1.35
C VAL A 5 -1.01 6.30 1.79
N TRP A 6 -1.35 6.99 2.88
CA TRP A 6 -0.51 8.04 3.45
C TRP A 6 0.90 7.53 3.78
N ALA A 7 1.01 6.35 4.38
CA ALA A 7 2.30 5.77 4.74
C ALA A 7 3.15 5.43 3.49
N ASN A 8 2.52 4.99 2.40
CA ASN A 8 3.23 4.77 1.13
C ASN A 8 3.73 6.09 0.52
N GLU A 9 2.91 7.15 0.56
CA GLU A 9 3.32 8.49 0.10
C GLU A 9 4.55 8.99 0.87
N GLN A 10 4.52 8.90 2.22
CA GLN A 10 5.66 9.30 3.05
C GLN A 10 6.92 8.47 2.76
N LEU A 11 6.76 7.16 2.60
CA LEU A 11 7.89 6.26 2.35
C LEU A 11 8.50 6.48 0.96
N ILE A 12 7.67 6.67 -0.08
CA ILE A 12 8.15 6.98 -1.43
C ILE A 12 8.90 8.31 -1.44
N GLU A 13 8.37 9.33 -0.77
CA GLU A 13 9.05 10.64 -0.68
C GLU A 13 10.39 10.52 0.04
N ARG A 14 10.45 9.76 1.14
CA ARG A 14 11.72 9.44 1.82
C ARG A 14 12.71 8.74 0.88
N CYS A 15 12.24 7.79 0.08
CA CYS A 15 13.08 7.04 -0.86
C CYS A 15 13.60 7.89 -2.02
N ARG A 16 12.98 9.04 -2.34
CA ARG A 16 13.52 10.00 -3.32
C ARG A 16 14.86 10.62 -2.93
N ALA A 17 15.18 10.65 -1.63
CA ALA A 17 16.46 11.11 -1.13
C ALA A 17 17.57 10.03 -1.18
N LEU A 18 17.26 8.81 -1.61
CA LEU A 18 18.21 7.70 -1.74
C LEU A 18 18.83 7.66 -3.14
N THR A 19 20.09 7.19 -3.22
CA THR A 19 20.71 6.89 -4.51
C THR A 19 20.13 5.61 -5.11
N ASP A 20 20.37 5.38 -6.39
CA ASP A 20 19.94 4.12 -7.04
C ASP A 20 20.55 2.88 -6.37
N GLU A 21 21.81 2.96 -5.96
CA GLU A 21 22.49 1.88 -5.23
C GLU A 21 21.82 1.62 -3.85
N GLN A 22 21.41 2.70 -3.16
CA GLN A 22 20.70 2.56 -1.89
C GLN A 22 19.30 1.96 -2.05
N LEU A 23 18.62 2.26 -3.16
CA LEU A 23 17.33 1.64 -3.48
C LEU A 23 17.43 0.14 -3.78
N GLU A 24 18.61 -0.36 -4.14
CA GLU A 24 18.88 -1.80 -4.36
C GLU A 24 19.37 -2.52 -3.09
N LEU A 25 19.45 -1.84 -1.94
CA LEU A 25 19.77 -2.48 -0.66
C LEU A 25 18.69 -3.49 -0.25
N THR A 26 19.12 -4.56 0.41
CA THR A 26 18.29 -5.64 0.93
C THR A 26 18.90 -6.23 2.19
N VAL A 27 18.10 -6.99 2.96
CA VAL A 27 18.54 -7.73 4.16
C VAL A 27 17.92 -9.14 4.10
N PRO A 28 18.62 -10.19 4.55
CA PRO A 28 18.02 -11.52 4.62
C PRO A 28 16.69 -11.53 5.38
N GLY A 29 15.68 -12.17 4.81
CA GLY A 29 14.33 -12.24 5.39
C GLY A 29 13.36 -11.15 4.94
N THR A 30 13.80 -10.18 4.12
CA THR A 30 12.91 -9.22 3.47
C THR A 30 12.47 -9.71 2.09
N TYR A 31 11.38 -9.14 1.56
CA TYR A 31 10.83 -9.50 0.24
C TYR A 31 11.83 -9.30 -0.90
N GLY A 32 12.62 -8.24 -0.82
CA GLY A 32 13.62 -7.92 -1.83
C GLY A 32 14.31 -6.59 -1.54
N THR A 33 14.73 -5.89 -2.59
CA THR A 33 15.30 -4.55 -2.44
C THR A 33 14.23 -3.54 -2.03
N ILE A 34 14.65 -2.36 -1.55
CA ILE A 34 13.73 -1.26 -1.22
C ILE A 34 12.82 -0.95 -2.42
N ARG A 35 13.39 -0.75 -3.61
CA ARG A 35 12.65 -0.46 -4.85
C ARG A 35 11.65 -1.56 -5.18
N LYS A 36 12.09 -2.81 -5.17
CA LYS A 36 11.24 -3.97 -5.46
C LYS A 36 10.10 -4.11 -4.46
N THR A 37 10.37 -3.88 -3.18
CA THR A 37 9.36 -3.95 -2.12
C THR A 37 8.32 -2.84 -2.26
N LEU A 38 8.72 -1.60 -2.61
CA LEU A 38 7.79 -0.52 -2.91
C LEU A 38 6.89 -0.83 -4.10
N ALA A 39 7.47 -1.33 -5.20
CA ALA A 39 6.72 -1.74 -6.38
C ALA A 39 5.69 -2.82 -6.03
N HIS A 40 6.09 -3.80 -5.22
CA HIS A 40 5.24 -4.88 -4.74
C HIS A 40 4.07 -4.38 -3.88
N ILE A 41 4.32 -3.45 -2.96
CA ILE A 41 3.26 -2.85 -2.13
C ILE A 41 2.19 -2.22 -3.03
N VAL A 42 2.58 -1.32 -3.93
CA VAL A 42 1.64 -0.56 -4.77
C VAL A 42 0.86 -1.47 -5.72
N ALA A 43 1.54 -2.39 -6.40
CA ALA A 43 0.88 -3.33 -7.30
C ALA A 43 -0.10 -4.26 -6.57
N SER A 44 0.26 -4.72 -5.37
CA SER A 44 -0.61 -5.57 -4.55
C SER A 44 -1.83 -4.81 -4.04
N GLU A 45 -1.66 -3.57 -3.57
CA GLU A 45 -2.74 -2.72 -3.10
C GLU A 45 -3.77 -2.43 -4.22
N GLU A 46 -3.31 -2.12 -5.43
CA GLU A 46 -4.21 -2.03 -6.60
C GLU A 46 -4.95 -3.35 -6.84
N GLY A 47 -4.24 -4.47 -6.79
CA GLY A 47 -4.84 -5.79 -6.96
C GLY A 47 -5.94 -6.11 -5.94
N TYR A 48 -5.77 -5.72 -4.67
CA TYR A 48 -6.81 -5.90 -3.64
C TYR A 48 -8.00 -4.98 -3.88
N LEU A 49 -7.77 -3.73 -4.29
CA LEU A 49 -8.82 -2.77 -4.59
C LEU A 49 -9.63 -3.15 -5.82
N VAL A 50 -8.99 -3.68 -6.86
CA VAL A 50 -9.69 -4.24 -8.04
C VAL A 50 -10.66 -5.36 -7.62
N ARG A 51 -10.25 -6.24 -6.71
CA ARG A 51 -11.14 -7.28 -6.17
C ARG A 51 -12.30 -6.69 -5.38
N LEU A 52 -12.03 -5.70 -4.53
CA LEU A 52 -13.05 -5.06 -3.70
C LEU A 52 -14.05 -4.24 -4.52
N LEU A 53 -13.60 -3.57 -5.56
CA LEU A 53 -14.44 -2.72 -6.43
C LEU A 53 -15.11 -3.51 -7.57
N GLY A 54 -14.57 -4.67 -7.95
CA GLY A 54 -15.04 -5.47 -9.09
C GLY A 54 -14.73 -4.84 -10.45
N SER A 55 -13.83 -3.85 -10.51
CA SER A 55 -13.44 -3.15 -11.73
C SER A 55 -11.96 -2.81 -11.73
N LEU A 56 -11.32 -2.79 -12.90
CA LEU A 56 -9.95 -2.28 -13.05
C LEU A 56 -9.87 -0.81 -12.61
N LEU A 57 -8.72 -0.41 -12.10
CA LEU A 57 -8.44 0.99 -11.75
C LEU A 57 -8.00 1.78 -12.98
N HIS A 58 -7.31 1.12 -13.88
CA HIS A 58 -6.86 1.65 -15.19
C HIS A 58 -6.61 0.46 -16.16
N GLU A 59 -6.36 0.75 -17.42
CA GLU A 59 -5.98 -0.23 -18.44
C GLU A 59 -4.67 0.18 -19.12
N PRO A 60 -3.75 -0.78 -19.32
CA PRO A 60 -3.80 -2.17 -18.85
C PRO A 60 -3.68 -2.27 -17.31
N PRO A 61 -4.11 -3.41 -16.70
CA PRO A 61 -3.93 -3.61 -15.27
C PRO A 61 -2.44 -3.63 -14.91
N LEU A 62 -2.12 -2.98 -13.78
CA LEU A 62 -0.76 -2.90 -13.28
C LEU A 62 -0.16 -4.28 -12.98
N ARG A 63 1.10 -4.44 -13.31
CA ARG A 63 1.92 -5.58 -12.90
C ARG A 63 3.20 -5.07 -12.23
N GLU A 64 3.58 -5.69 -11.14
CA GLU A 64 4.80 -5.32 -10.39
C GLU A 64 6.05 -5.15 -11.28
N PRO A 65 6.36 -6.05 -12.26
CA PRO A 65 7.52 -5.89 -13.12
C PRO A 65 7.51 -4.64 -14.03
N ASP A 66 6.37 -3.97 -14.15
CA ASP A 66 6.24 -2.75 -14.95
C ASP A 66 6.72 -1.51 -14.16
N LEU A 67 6.90 -1.65 -12.84
CA LEU A 67 7.34 -0.60 -11.92
C LEU A 67 8.85 -0.67 -11.67
N VAL A 68 9.63 -0.01 -12.52
CA VAL A 68 11.11 -0.06 -12.49
C VAL A 68 11.72 1.14 -11.78
N THR A 69 11.04 2.30 -11.79
CA THR A 69 11.53 3.54 -11.18
C THR A 69 10.61 4.02 -10.06
N LEU A 70 11.14 4.84 -9.13
CA LEU A 70 10.32 5.47 -8.08
C LEU A 70 9.20 6.35 -8.67
N ASP A 71 9.45 7.02 -9.79
CA ASP A 71 8.44 7.86 -10.43
C ASP A 71 7.29 7.03 -11.00
N GLN A 72 7.58 5.88 -11.60
CA GLN A 72 6.55 4.94 -12.01
C GLN A 72 5.73 4.42 -10.82
N ILE A 73 6.40 4.05 -9.72
CA ILE A 73 5.74 3.61 -8.49
C ILE A 73 4.85 4.73 -7.94
N ALA A 74 5.39 5.93 -7.80
CA ALA A 74 4.68 7.10 -7.29
C ALA A 74 3.45 7.49 -8.14
N ALA A 75 3.53 7.34 -9.46
CA ALA A 75 2.44 7.65 -10.38
C ALA A 75 1.19 6.79 -10.15
N HIS A 76 1.32 5.62 -9.53
CA HIS A 76 0.19 4.74 -9.22
C HIS A 76 -0.49 5.03 -7.87
N VAL A 77 0.16 5.74 -6.95
CA VAL A 77 -0.42 6.07 -5.63
C VAL A 77 -1.75 6.83 -5.74
N PRO A 78 -1.93 7.81 -6.63
CA PRO A 78 -3.23 8.47 -6.82
C PRO A 78 -4.36 7.51 -7.26
N HIS A 79 -4.06 6.46 -8.00
CA HIS A 79 -5.05 5.44 -8.38
C HIS A 79 -5.51 4.67 -7.15
N VAL A 80 -4.57 4.26 -6.28
CA VAL A 80 -4.86 3.60 -5.00
C VAL A 80 -5.70 4.52 -4.10
N THR A 81 -5.30 5.80 -3.96
CA THR A 81 -6.04 6.81 -3.19
C THR A 81 -7.48 6.94 -3.67
N SER A 82 -7.67 7.18 -4.97
CA SER A 82 -8.99 7.30 -5.57
C SER A 82 -9.84 6.05 -5.39
N ALA A 83 -9.25 4.87 -5.51
CA ALA A 83 -9.94 3.60 -5.34
C ALA A 83 -10.38 3.38 -3.88
N VAL A 84 -9.56 3.75 -2.90
CA VAL A 84 -9.93 3.73 -1.47
C VAL A 84 -11.11 4.68 -1.22
N GLU A 85 -11.08 5.90 -1.74
CA GLU A 85 -12.20 6.84 -1.58
C GLU A 85 -13.49 6.33 -2.25
N ARG A 86 -13.40 5.76 -3.45
CA ARG A 86 -14.54 5.12 -4.13
C ARG A 86 -15.14 3.98 -3.32
N LEU A 87 -14.30 3.16 -2.66
CA LEU A 87 -14.76 2.05 -1.83
C LEU A 87 -15.64 2.51 -0.67
N PHE A 88 -15.35 3.69 -0.10
CA PHE A 88 -16.08 4.25 1.04
C PHE A 88 -17.10 5.34 0.67
N ALA A 89 -17.22 5.71 -0.60
CA ALA A 89 -18.08 6.81 -1.04
C ALA A 89 -19.58 6.61 -0.70
N LYS A 90 -20.03 5.35 -0.58
CA LYS A 90 -21.42 5.00 -0.25
C LYS A 90 -21.58 4.55 1.22
N GLY A 91 -20.62 4.84 2.07
CA GLY A 91 -20.57 4.39 3.44
C GLY A 91 -19.69 3.16 3.65
N ARG A 92 -19.80 2.52 4.80
CA ARG A 92 -19.00 1.34 5.15
C ARG A 92 -19.40 0.15 4.27
N PRO A 93 -18.47 -0.45 3.50
CA PRO A 93 -18.76 -1.66 2.73
C PRO A 93 -19.17 -2.82 3.65
N ASP A 94 -20.08 -3.68 3.16
CA ASP A 94 -20.40 -4.92 3.81
C ASP A 94 -19.17 -5.86 3.79
N PRO A 95 -18.60 -6.22 4.95
CA PRO A 95 -17.41 -7.05 5.02
C PRO A 95 -17.68 -8.50 4.58
N ASP A 96 -18.89 -8.98 4.71
CA ASP A 96 -19.28 -10.37 4.41
C ASP A 96 -19.76 -10.54 2.97
N ARG A 97 -19.83 -9.47 2.19
CA ARG A 97 -20.17 -9.54 0.76
C ARG A 97 -19.24 -10.52 0.04
N VAL A 98 -19.81 -11.48 -0.65
CA VAL A 98 -19.04 -12.45 -1.42
C VAL A 98 -18.49 -11.81 -2.69
N ILE A 99 -17.19 -11.98 -2.91
CA ILE A 99 -16.49 -11.67 -4.15
C ILE A 99 -16.27 -12.98 -4.89
N ALA A 100 -17.02 -13.19 -5.97
CA ALA A 100 -17.00 -14.44 -6.74
C ALA A 100 -16.09 -14.39 -7.97
N ASP A 101 -15.71 -13.20 -8.41
CA ASP A 101 -14.84 -13.03 -9.58
C ASP A 101 -14.04 -11.72 -9.48
N THR A 102 -13.01 -11.61 -10.30
CA THR A 102 -12.15 -10.43 -10.39
C THR A 102 -11.72 -10.19 -11.83
N PRO A 103 -11.68 -8.94 -12.29
CA PRO A 103 -11.13 -8.59 -13.61
C PRO A 103 -9.68 -9.05 -13.82
N LEU A 104 -8.94 -9.33 -12.74
CA LEU A 104 -7.55 -9.82 -12.81
C LEU A 104 -7.46 -11.34 -13.03
N ARG A 105 -8.58 -12.06 -13.04
CA ARG A 105 -8.56 -13.51 -13.24
C ARG A 105 -8.09 -13.85 -14.66
N ARG A 106 -7.06 -14.66 -14.75
CA ARG A 106 -6.58 -15.18 -16.03
C ARG A 106 -7.58 -16.22 -16.58
N ALA A 107 -7.70 -16.26 -17.91
CA ALA A 107 -8.52 -17.29 -18.57
C ALA A 107 -8.02 -18.69 -18.14
N GLY A 108 -8.98 -19.57 -17.79
CA GLY A 108 -8.71 -20.94 -17.33
C GLY A 108 -8.24 -21.06 -15.87
N ALA A 109 -7.98 -19.97 -15.17
CA ALA A 109 -7.64 -20.03 -13.74
C ALA A 109 -8.85 -20.43 -12.90
N PRO A 110 -8.67 -21.14 -11.76
CA PRO A 110 -9.75 -21.47 -10.83
C PRO A 110 -10.51 -20.22 -10.39
N ARG A 111 -11.82 -20.35 -10.19
CA ARG A 111 -12.64 -19.32 -9.53
C ARG A 111 -12.56 -19.53 -8.02
N PHE A 112 -12.36 -18.45 -7.29
CA PHE A 112 -12.42 -18.45 -5.85
C PHE A 112 -13.51 -17.48 -5.39
N GLU A 113 -14.30 -17.92 -4.44
CA GLU A 113 -15.21 -17.06 -3.70
C GLU A 113 -14.57 -16.70 -2.36
N MET A 114 -14.67 -15.44 -1.99
CA MET A 114 -14.15 -14.97 -0.72
C MET A 114 -15.00 -13.82 -0.17
N ALA A 115 -15.06 -13.69 1.14
CA ALA A 115 -15.68 -12.53 1.77
C ALA A 115 -14.82 -11.28 1.55
N ALA A 116 -15.44 -10.12 1.38
CA ALA A 116 -14.77 -8.85 1.11
C ALA A 116 -13.81 -8.43 2.23
N TRP A 117 -14.03 -8.88 3.47
CA TRP A 117 -13.11 -8.62 4.56
C TRP A 117 -11.69 -9.18 4.29
N ALA A 118 -11.57 -10.29 3.55
CA ALA A 118 -10.27 -10.93 3.32
C ALA A 118 -9.30 -10.04 2.51
N PRO A 119 -9.62 -9.57 1.29
CA PRO A 119 -8.76 -8.63 0.57
C PRO A 119 -8.66 -7.26 1.27
N ALA A 120 -9.68 -6.85 2.04
CA ALA A 120 -9.62 -5.61 2.82
C ALA A 120 -8.60 -5.69 3.97
N THR A 121 -8.58 -6.80 4.70
CA THR A 121 -7.60 -7.08 5.75
C THR A 121 -6.21 -7.25 5.15
N GLN A 122 -6.12 -7.99 4.04
CA GLN A 122 -4.84 -8.21 3.35
C GLN A 122 -4.22 -6.89 2.87
N PHE A 123 -5.00 -5.95 2.36
CA PHE A 123 -4.51 -4.62 2.01
C PHE A 123 -3.78 -3.94 3.19
N VAL A 124 -4.35 -4.01 4.38
CA VAL A 124 -3.77 -3.37 5.57
C VAL A 124 -2.54 -4.13 6.07
N TYR A 125 -2.70 -5.44 6.28
CA TYR A 125 -1.66 -6.30 6.83
C TYR A 125 -0.41 -6.35 5.95
N HIS A 126 -0.59 -6.60 4.65
CA HIS A 126 0.47 -6.68 3.66
C HIS A 126 1.28 -5.38 3.56
N GLY A 127 0.58 -4.24 3.53
CA GLY A 127 1.25 -2.94 3.50
C GLY A 127 2.09 -2.68 4.76
N ILE A 128 1.58 -3.03 5.95
CA ILE A 128 2.33 -2.89 7.21
C ILE A 128 3.58 -3.78 7.19
N ASP A 129 3.42 -5.06 6.81
CA ASP A 129 4.52 -6.02 6.79
C ASP A 129 5.67 -5.55 5.89
N HIS A 130 5.37 -5.19 4.64
CA HIS A 130 6.40 -4.77 3.69
C HIS A 130 7.01 -3.40 3.99
N ARG A 131 6.25 -2.45 4.54
CA ARG A 131 6.84 -1.18 5.02
C ARG A 131 7.79 -1.40 6.18
N SER A 132 7.46 -2.33 7.11
CA SER A 132 8.37 -2.73 8.18
C SER A 132 9.66 -3.37 7.66
N GLN A 133 9.57 -4.14 6.57
CA GLN A 133 10.76 -4.73 5.93
C GLN A 133 11.65 -3.62 5.32
N ILE A 134 11.08 -2.62 4.65
CA ILE A 134 11.86 -1.49 4.15
C ILE A 134 12.52 -0.72 5.30
N ASP A 135 11.80 -0.48 6.39
CA ASP A 135 12.34 0.18 7.58
C ASP A 135 13.51 -0.62 8.18
N THR A 136 13.41 -1.95 8.20
CA THR A 136 14.51 -2.84 8.59
C THR A 136 15.72 -2.70 7.66
N ILE A 137 15.53 -2.59 6.35
CA ILE A 137 16.63 -2.39 5.41
C ILE A 137 17.29 -1.03 5.67
N LEU A 138 16.50 0.04 5.77
CA LEU A 138 17.00 1.40 6.03
C LEU A 138 17.82 1.45 7.32
N SER A 139 17.26 0.97 8.44
CA SER A 139 17.92 0.99 9.74
C SER A 139 19.19 0.15 9.78
N THR A 140 19.19 -1.03 9.17
CA THR A 140 20.36 -1.91 9.11
C THR A 140 21.54 -1.28 8.35
N HIS A 141 21.23 -0.44 7.36
CA HIS A 141 22.24 0.27 6.58
C HIS A 141 22.52 1.68 7.11
N GLY A 142 22.05 2.05 8.31
CA GLY A 142 22.27 3.36 8.93
C GLY A 142 21.60 4.52 8.21
N LEU A 143 20.55 4.24 7.42
CA LEU A 143 19.75 5.24 6.75
C LEU A 143 18.57 5.66 7.65
N GLU A 144 18.12 6.90 7.46
CA GLU A 144 17.00 7.46 8.23
C GLU A 144 15.71 6.68 7.97
N THR A 145 15.02 6.31 9.04
CA THR A 145 13.71 5.65 9.04
C THR A 145 12.58 6.66 9.28
N LEU A 146 11.33 6.23 9.08
CA LEU A 146 10.14 7.05 9.30
C LEU A 146 9.23 6.42 10.35
N ASP A 147 8.61 7.25 11.19
CA ASP A 147 7.47 6.81 12.01
C ASP A 147 6.19 6.79 11.16
N LEU A 148 5.87 5.62 10.59
CA LEU A 148 4.70 5.38 9.77
C LEU A 148 3.52 4.78 10.57
N GLN A 149 3.51 4.92 11.89
CA GLN A 149 2.44 4.44 12.74
C GLN A 149 1.14 5.25 12.57
N VAL A 150 0.07 4.77 13.20
CA VAL A 150 -1.25 5.42 13.11
C VAL A 150 -1.27 6.78 13.82
N TRP A 151 -0.44 6.97 14.86
CA TRP A 151 -0.44 8.20 15.64
C TRP A 151 0.02 9.43 14.85
N PRO A 152 1.16 9.43 14.15
CA PRO A 152 1.54 10.53 13.25
C PRO A 152 0.49 10.81 12.19
N TYR A 153 -0.11 9.78 11.62
CA TYR A 153 -1.20 9.93 10.66
C TYR A 153 -2.42 10.62 11.29
N ALA A 154 -2.84 10.20 12.48
CA ALA A 154 -3.97 10.80 13.20
C ALA A 154 -3.72 12.29 13.52
N MET A 155 -2.49 12.66 13.88
CA MET A 155 -2.08 14.05 14.06
C MET A 155 -2.14 14.83 12.75
N ALA A 156 -1.59 14.30 11.66
CA ALA A 156 -1.62 14.92 10.34
C ALA A 156 -3.05 15.13 9.81
N GLN A 157 -4.01 14.28 10.21
CA GLN A 157 -5.42 14.41 9.87
C GLN A 157 -6.22 15.29 10.85
N GLY A 158 -5.59 15.85 11.89
CA GLY A 158 -6.27 16.61 12.95
C GLY A 158 -7.21 15.75 13.83
N ALA A 159 -7.10 14.42 13.75
CA ALA A 159 -7.87 13.47 14.54
C ALA A 159 -7.28 13.25 15.95
N SER A 160 -6.06 13.74 16.18
CA SER A 160 -5.38 13.77 17.48
C SER A 160 -4.71 15.12 17.68
N ARG A 161 -4.72 15.63 18.89
CA ARG A 161 -4.06 16.88 19.26
C ARG A 161 -3.61 16.81 20.72
N GLU A 162 -2.60 17.58 21.04
CA GLU A 162 -2.18 17.75 22.43
C GLU A 162 -3.32 18.41 23.25
N ALA A 163 -3.65 17.83 24.39
CA ALA A 163 -4.64 18.44 25.30
C ALA A 163 -4.04 19.71 25.92
N LYS A 164 -4.83 20.78 25.98
CA LYS A 164 -4.42 21.95 26.77
C LYS A 164 -4.44 21.56 28.24
N GLU A 165 -3.35 21.83 28.96
CA GLU A 165 -3.36 21.74 30.41
C GLU A 165 -4.38 22.74 30.93
N ASP A 166 -5.39 22.25 31.68
CA ASP A 166 -6.29 23.09 32.42
C ASP A 166 -5.47 23.78 33.55
N ARG A 167 -5.32 25.10 33.45
CA ARG A 167 -4.68 25.92 34.45
C ARG A 167 -5.68 26.22 35.57
#